data_c59af6f0d18dccb783ec48506840b192
#
_entry.id   c59af6f0d18dccb783ec48506840b192
#
_cell.length_a   1.000
_cell.length_b   1.000
_cell.length_c   1.000
_cell.angle_alpha   90.00
_cell.angle_beta   90.00
_cell.angle_gamma   90.00
#
_symmetry.space_group_name_H-M   'P 1'
#
loop_
_entity.id
_entity.type
_entity.pdbx_description
1 polymer ?
#
loop_
_entity_poly.entity_id
_entity_poly.type
_entity_poly.pdbx_seq_one_letter_code
_entity_poly.pdbx_strand_id
1 'polypeptide(L)'
;GPMLERVGPVVDDIKIRYNHAEDIEAVLEKYGNETAAVLLEPIQGEAGIMVPDDDYFKKVEALCKKHNVLLICDEIQTGLGRTGRMLCCDHYGVRPDIVTLGKALSAGVYPVSAVLADKDVMLCIQPGEHGSTYGGNPLGSAVAITALDTIVKENMCERAEKLGESMRSSLKQIQNPLLLEVRGKGLLNAIVIDETKSTKGRSAWDLCLLLKDKGLLAKPTHQNIIRLAPPLVISEEEMERGIKIITEALDDLDKVDTIPGAEAH
;
A
#
# COMPACT_ATOMS: atom_id res chain seq x y z
N GLY A 1 11.28 24.60 -8.88
CA GLY A 1 11.02 25.96 -8.39
C GLY A 1 11.12 26.01 -6.87
N PRO A 2 11.13 27.18 -6.23
CA PRO A 2 11.36 27.31 -4.77
C PRO A 2 10.33 26.54 -3.92
N MET A 3 9.16 26.25 -4.44
CA MET A 3 8.14 25.43 -3.75
C MET A 3 8.49 23.94 -3.65
N LEU A 4 9.50 23.47 -4.38
CA LEU A 4 9.95 22.07 -4.36
C LEU A 4 11.31 21.94 -3.67
N GLU A 5 11.85 23.01 -3.17
CA GLU A 5 13.09 22.99 -2.42
C GLU A 5 12.88 22.26 -1.08
N ARG A 6 13.73 21.27 -0.82
CA ARG A 6 13.63 20.37 0.35
C ARG A 6 12.33 19.57 0.46
N VAL A 7 11.67 19.30 -0.66
CA VAL A 7 10.53 18.36 -0.74
C VAL A 7 11.00 17.07 -1.39
N GLY A 8 10.70 15.96 -0.74
CA GLY A 8 11.02 14.64 -1.24
C GLY A 8 12.00 13.88 -0.36
N PRO A 9 12.50 12.73 -0.85
CA PRO A 9 13.32 11.82 -0.03
C PRO A 9 14.78 12.28 0.12
N VAL A 10 15.15 13.46 -0.37
CA VAL A 10 16.50 14.03 -0.21
C VAL A 10 16.38 15.47 0.25
N VAL A 11 16.95 15.76 1.40
CA VAL A 11 17.06 17.11 1.96
C VAL A 11 18.54 17.43 2.15
N ASP A 12 19.08 18.37 1.34
CA ASP A 12 20.51 18.57 1.15
C ASP A 12 21.20 17.24 0.79
N ASP A 13 22.18 16.79 1.58
CA ASP A 13 22.89 15.52 1.39
C ASP A 13 22.27 14.32 2.14
N ILE A 14 21.18 14.55 2.89
CA ILE A 14 20.52 13.52 3.69
C ILE A 14 19.46 12.84 2.83
N LYS A 15 19.67 11.54 2.52
CA LYS A 15 18.66 10.71 1.88
C LYS A 15 17.78 10.10 2.96
N ILE A 16 16.49 10.43 2.94
CA ILE A 16 15.49 9.87 3.86
C ILE A 16 15.05 8.51 3.30
N ARG A 17 15.50 7.44 3.92
CA ARG A 17 15.13 6.07 3.56
C ARG A 17 13.86 5.67 4.32
N TYR A 18 12.98 4.96 3.65
CA TYR A 18 11.82 4.37 4.32
C TYR A 18 12.26 3.31 5.34
N ASN A 19 11.57 3.24 6.47
CA ASN A 19 11.90 2.38 7.62
C ASN A 19 13.21 2.74 8.36
N HIS A 20 13.72 3.98 8.15
CA HIS A 20 14.89 4.52 8.82
C HIS A 20 14.54 5.84 9.52
N ALA A 21 14.03 5.76 10.77
CA ALA A 21 13.61 6.94 11.53
C ALA A 21 14.78 7.89 11.83
N GLU A 22 16.00 7.38 11.92
CA GLU A 22 17.22 8.14 12.12
C GLU A 22 17.50 9.15 11.00
N ASP A 23 17.10 8.87 9.78
CA ASP A 23 17.25 9.80 8.66
C ASP A 23 16.30 10.99 8.82
N ILE A 24 15.07 10.74 9.29
CA ILE A 24 14.08 11.78 9.61
C ILE A 24 14.58 12.61 10.80
N GLU A 25 15.12 11.96 11.84
CA GLU A 25 15.69 12.66 12.99
C GLU A 25 16.79 13.63 12.57
N ALA A 26 17.74 13.18 11.75
CA ALA A 26 18.83 14.02 11.26
C ALA A 26 18.33 15.26 10.49
N VAL A 27 17.27 15.12 9.70
CA VAL A 27 16.65 16.25 9.00
C VAL A 27 15.94 17.18 9.96
N LEU A 28 15.15 16.65 10.90
CA LEU A 28 14.37 17.46 11.83
C LEU A 28 15.26 18.17 12.86
N GLU A 29 16.39 17.60 13.28
CA GLU A 29 17.36 18.28 14.12
C GLU A 29 17.97 19.52 13.44
N LYS A 30 18.16 19.44 12.12
CA LYS A 30 18.73 20.55 11.34
C LYS A 30 17.68 21.56 10.88
N TYR A 31 16.49 21.09 10.48
CA TYR A 31 15.46 21.87 9.80
C TYR A 31 14.08 21.81 10.44
N GLY A 32 13.93 21.28 11.66
CA GLY A 32 12.64 21.12 12.32
C GLY A 32 11.82 22.42 12.37
N ASN A 33 12.46 23.55 12.64
CA ASN A 33 11.80 24.86 12.69
C ASN A 33 11.30 25.37 11.31
N GLU A 34 11.77 24.76 10.22
CA GLU A 34 11.37 25.10 8.85
C GLU A 34 10.50 24.00 8.23
N THR A 35 10.31 22.88 8.94
CA THR A 35 9.55 21.72 8.46
C THR A 35 8.11 21.81 8.93
N ALA A 36 7.16 21.80 7.99
CA ALA A 36 5.74 21.83 8.30
C ALA A 36 5.20 20.42 8.62
N ALA A 37 5.61 19.41 7.85
CA ALA A 37 5.09 18.07 7.99
C ALA A 37 6.05 16.99 7.46
N VAL A 38 5.89 15.77 7.98
CA VAL A 38 6.42 14.53 7.42
C VAL A 38 5.26 13.75 6.82
N LEU A 39 5.33 13.43 5.52
CA LEU A 39 4.30 12.66 4.82
C LEU A 39 4.85 11.28 4.44
N LEU A 40 4.14 10.22 4.85
CA LEU A 40 4.53 8.83 4.62
C LEU A 40 3.31 7.96 4.29
N GLU A 41 3.51 6.94 3.46
CA GLU A 41 2.59 5.81 3.36
C GLU A 41 2.85 4.84 4.54
N PRO A 42 1.82 4.37 5.29
CA PRO A 42 2.02 3.35 6.34
C PRO A 42 2.57 2.01 5.84
N ILE A 43 2.29 1.67 4.60
CA ILE A 43 2.96 0.65 3.80
C ILE A 43 3.14 1.27 2.42
N GLN A 44 4.36 1.31 1.91
CA GLN A 44 4.59 1.83 0.57
C GLN A 44 4.02 0.86 -0.48
N GLY A 45 3.00 1.31 -1.21
CA GLY A 45 2.28 0.48 -2.17
C GLY A 45 3.05 0.26 -3.46
N GLU A 46 3.27 1.31 -4.24
CA GLU A 46 3.89 1.23 -5.56
C GLU A 46 5.39 0.87 -5.50
N ALA A 47 6.06 1.14 -4.39
CA ALA A 47 7.44 0.71 -4.17
C ALA A 47 7.60 -0.81 -3.94
N GLY A 48 6.48 -1.56 -3.89
CA GLY A 48 6.50 -3.02 -3.80
C GLY A 48 6.00 -3.59 -2.48
N ILE A 49 5.01 -2.98 -1.87
CA ILE A 49 4.41 -3.39 -0.60
C ILE A 49 5.49 -3.46 0.50
N MET A 50 6.18 -2.35 0.69
CA MET A 50 7.21 -2.24 1.71
C MET A 50 6.54 -2.03 3.07
N VAL A 51 6.55 -3.08 3.89
CA VAL A 51 6.01 -3.06 5.26
C VAL A 51 7.13 -2.64 6.19
N PRO A 52 6.97 -1.57 6.98
CA PRO A 52 8.00 -1.14 7.91
C PRO A 52 8.01 -1.99 9.19
N ASP A 53 9.05 -1.85 9.99
CA ASP A 53 9.13 -2.41 11.32
C ASP A 53 8.03 -1.85 12.23
N ASP A 54 7.57 -2.65 13.19
CA ASP A 54 6.42 -2.30 14.03
C ASP A 54 6.61 -1.03 14.88
N ASP A 55 7.85 -0.65 15.16
CA ASP A 55 8.18 0.55 15.95
C ASP A 55 8.49 1.79 15.11
N TYR A 56 8.63 1.65 13.78
CA TYR A 56 9.03 2.74 12.89
C TYR A 56 8.09 3.96 13.00
N PHE A 57 6.80 3.75 12.84
CA PHE A 57 5.82 4.84 12.88
C PHE A 57 5.72 5.49 14.27
N LYS A 58 5.94 4.75 15.36
CA LYS A 58 6.01 5.32 16.71
C LYS A 58 7.22 6.23 16.89
N LYS A 59 8.37 5.84 16.33
CA LYS A 59 9.58 6.68 16.33
C LYS A 59 9.34 7.95 15.54
N VAL A 60 8.76 7.84 14.35
CA VAL A 60 8.44 9.02 13.51
C VAL A 60 7.43 9.93 14.20
N GLU A 61 6.37 9.40 14.80
CA GLU A 61 5.40 10.20 15.57
C GLU A 61 6.08 10.96 16.73
N ALA A 62 6.97 10.30 17.46
CA ALA A 62 7.71 10.93 18.56
C ALA A 62 8.63 12.05 18.07
N LEU A 63 9.31 11.86 16.94
CA LEU A 63 10.15 12.89 16.31
C LEU A 63 9.31 14.08 15.84
N CYS A 64 8.18 13.83 15.17
CA CYS A 64 7.26 14.88 14.75
C CYS A 64 6.79 15.73 15.95
N LYS A 65 6.38 15.07 17.03
CA LYS A 65 5.96 15.75 18.27
C LYS A 65 7.09 16.56 18.92
N LYS A 66 8.32 15.99 18.99
CA LYS A 66 9.51 16.66 19.54
C LYS A 66 9.81 17.97 18.82
N HIS A 67 9.64 18.01 17.50
CA HIS A 67 9.99 19.16 16.66
C HIS A 67 8.79 20.04 16.27
N ASN A 68 7.59 19.76 16.81
CA ASN A 68 6.33 20.45 16.46
C ASN A 68 6.05 20.41 14.94
N VAL A 69 6.22 19.25 14.34
CA VAL A 69 6.01 18.96 12.92
C VAL A 69 4.78 18.04 12.78
N LEU A 70 3.94 18.26 11.79
CA LEU A 70 2.75 17.42 11.57
C LEU A 70 3.14 16.07 10.95
N LEU A 71 2.48 15.00 11.38
CA LEU A 71 2.57 13.68 10.74
C LEU A 71 1.37 13.48 9.81
N ILE A 72 1.65 13.26 8.53
CA ILE A 72 0.64 12.96 7.50
C ILE A 72 0.79 11.50 7.08
N CYS A 73 -0.25 10.70 7.26
CA CYS A 73 -0.32 9.35 6.73
C CYS A 73 -1.12 9.31 5.42
N ASP A 74 -0.46 8.89 4.35
CA ASP A 74 -1.14 8.59 3.08
C ASP A 74 -1.75 7.18 3.13
N GLU A 75 -3.03 7.15 3.45
CA GLU A 75 -3.83 5.92 3.55
C GLU A 75 -4.65 5.65 2.28
N ILE A 76 -4.35 6.34 1.18
CA ILE A 76 -5.09 6.19 -0.09
C ILE A 76 -5.09 4.74 -0.57
N GLN A 77 -3.98 4.02 -0.40
CA GLN A 77 -3.88 2.61 -0.80
C GLN A 77 -4.05 1.64 0.38
N THR A 78 -3.68 2.04 1.58
CA THR A 78 -3.56 1.16 2.75
C THR A 78 -4.80 1.16 3.64
N GLY A 79 -5.58 2.23 3.62
CA GLY A 79 -6.74 2.41 4.49
C GLY A 79 -7.98 1.63 4.06
N LEU A 80 -9.04 1.87 4.81
CA LEU A 80 -10.41 1.41 4.55
C LEU A 80 -10.52 -0.12 4.45
N GLY A 81 -9.94 -0.81 5.43
CA GLY A 81 -10.02 -2.26 5.57
C GLY A 81 -8.95 -3.04 4.81
N ARG A 82 -8.25 -2.41 3.85
CA ARG A 82 -7.29 -3.10 2.96
C ARG A 82 -6.23 -3.89 3.71
N THR A 83 -5.69 -3.34 4.79
CA THR A 83 -4.63 -3.96 5.58
C THR A 83 -5.12 -4.72 6.81
N GLY A 84 -6.44 -4.88 6.98
CA GLY A 84 -7.02 -5.58 8.13
C GLY A 84 -7.46 -4.66 9.27
N ARG A 85 -7.23 -3.36 9.17
CA ARG A 85 -7.70 -2.32 10.07
C ARG A 85 -8.41 -1.23 9.28
N MET A 86 -9.20 -0.38 9.96
CA MET A 86 -9.85 0.75 9.27
C MET A 86 -8.80 1.66 8.64
N LEU A 87 -7.77 2.01 9.38
CA LEU A 87 -6.56 2.69 8.90
C LEU A 87 -5.34 1.81 9.15
N CYS A 88 -4.37 1.84 8.26
CA CYS A 88 -3.14 1.05 8.41
C CYS A 88 -2.29 1.55 9.60
N CYS A 89 -2.29 2.85 9.88
CA CYS A 89 -1.61 3.42 11.05
C CYS A 89 -2.11 2.84 12.39
N ASP A 90 -3.33 2.28 12.44
CA ASP A 90 -3.86 1.60 13.63
C ASP A 90 -3.03 0.36 14.02
N HIS A 91 -2.38 -0.31 13.06
CA HIS A 91 -1.48 -1.44 13.35
C HIS A 91 -0.28 -1.02 14.21
N TYR A 92 0.16 0.22 14.07
CA TYR A 92 1.31 0.77 14.78
C TYR A 92 0.92 1.55 16.05
N GLY A 93 -0.38 1.70 16.31
CA GLY A 93 -0.91 2.48 17.44
C GLY A 93 -0.54 3.96 17.34
N VAL A 94 -0.52 4.50 16.14
CA VAL A 94 -0.18 5.90 15.83
C VAL A 94 -1.42 6.63 15.38
N ARG A 95 -1.60 7.86 15.89
CA ARG A 95 -2.63 8.79 15.42
C ARG A 95 -1.97 9.94 14.67
N PRO A 96 -1.96 9.92 13.34
CA PRO A 96 -1.41 11.01 12.54
C PRO A 96 -2.27 12.28 12.71
N ASP A 97 -1.67 13.43 12.45
CA ASP A 97 -2.36 14.73 12.48
C ASP A 97 -3.23 14.91 11.23
N ILE A 98 -2.80 14.36 10.11
CA ILE A 98 -3.53 14.39 8.83
C ILE A 98 -3.54 12.99 8.22
N VAL A 99 -4.70 12.59 7.69
CA VAL A 99 -4.87 11.35 6.93
C VAL A 99 -5.44 11.69 5.55
N THR A 100 -4.84 11.14 4.50
CA THR A 100 -5.41 11.19 3.15
C THR A 100 -6.08 9.87 2.80
N LEU A 101 -7.30 9.94 2.27
CA LEU A 101 -8.11 8.79 1.86
C LEU A 101 -8.51 8.90 0.39
N GLY A 102 -8.61 7.78 -0.29
CA GLY A 102 -9.03 7.71 -1.69
C GLY A 102 -9.33 6.27 -2.09
N LYS A 103 -9.14 5.93 -3.36
CA LYS A 103 -9.33 4.58 -3.91
C LYS A 103 -10.56 3.84 -3.33
N ALA A 104 -10.38 3.02 -2.29
CA ALA A 104 -11.43 2.22 -1.66
C ALA A 104 -12.60 3.07 -1.10
N LEU A 105 -12.38 4.37 -0.84
CA LEU A 105 -13.45 5.28 -0.41
C LEU A 105 -14.60 5.38 -1.41
N SER A 106 -14.33 5.12 -2.68
CA SER A 106 -15.32 5.11 -3.75
C SER A 106 -15.96 3.73 -3.99
N ALA A 107 -15.54 2.69 -3.31
CA ALA A 107 -15.89 1.29 -3.63
C ALA A 107 -15.78 0.95 -5.14
N GLY A 108 -14.95 1.70 -5.89
CA GLY A 108 -14.79 1.53 -7.34
C GLY A 108 -15.92 2.11 -8.19
N VAL A 109 -16.91 2.77 -7.60
CA VAL A 109 -18.11 3.26 -8.31
C VAL A 109 -17.92 4.68 -8.85
N TYR A 110 -17.44 5.62 -8.02
CA TYR A 110 -17.30 7.02 -8.38
C TYR A 110 -16.07 7.66 -7.72
N PRO A 111 -15.19 8.36 -8.47
CA PRO A 111 -13.97 8.93 -7.90
C PRO A 111 -14.26 9.89 -6.74
N VAL A 112 -13.73 9.56 -5.56
CA VAL A 112 -13.84 10.40 -4.37
C VAL A 112 -12.59 10.25 -3.52
N SER A 113 -12.17 11.34 -2.90
CA SER A 113 -11.08 11.37 -1.93
C SER A 113 -11.45 12.29 -0.77
N ALA A 114 -10.75 12.14 0.34
CA ALA A 114 -10.93 12.96 1.52
C ALA A 114 -9.60 13.20 2.23
N VAL A 115 -9.52 14.34 2.91
CA VAL A 115 -8.46 14.66 3.86
C VAL A 115 -9.11 14.83 5.22
N LEU A 116 -8.59 14.13 6.21
CA LEU A 116 -9.04 14.18 7.60
C LEU A 116 -7.94 14.82 8.45
N ALA A 117 -8.30 15.77 9.27
CA ALA A 117 -7.42 16.36 10.25
C ALA A 117 -8.23 16.94 11.42
N ASP A 118 -7.56 17.28 12.51
CA ASP A 118 -8.19 17.99 13.61
C ASP A 118 -8.63 19.39 13.17
N LYS A 119 -9.63 19.91 13.86
CA LYS A 119 -10.26 21.20 13.53
C LYS A 119 -9.24 22.34 13.42
N ASP A 120 -8.30 22.40 14.34
CA ASP A 120 -7.30 23.48 14.40
C ASP A 120 -6.36 23.47 13.19
N VAL A 121 -6.04 22.29 12.67
CA VAL A 121 -5.27 22.12 11.43
C VAL A 121 -6.13 22.52 10.22
N MET A 122 -7.37 22.04 10.13
CA MET A 122 -8.26 22.33 8.99
C MET A 122 -8.66 23.81 8.91
N LEU A 123 -8.82 24.49 10.02
CA LEU A 123 -9.21 25.92 10.06
C LEU A 123 -8.06 26.88 9.69
N CYS A 124 -6.85 26.38 9.45
CA CYS A 124 -5.79 27.19 8.81
C CYS A 124 -6.17 27.59 7.38
N ILE A 125 -7.02 26.78 6.71
CA ILE A 125 -7.55 27.11 5.38
C ILE A 125 -8.71 28.07 5.55
N GLN A 126 -8.56 29.29 5.03
CA GLN A 126 -9.56 30.34 5.14
C GLN A 126 -10.54 30.30 3.93
N PRO A 127 -11.74 30.88 4.08
CA PRO A 127 -12.68 31.01 2.97
C PRO A 127 -12.04 31.67 1.74
N GLY A 128 -12.13 31.00 0.58
CA GLY A 128 -11.56 31.46 -0.68
C GLY A 128 -10.14 30.98 -0.98
N GLU A 129 -9.46 30.35 -0.04
CA GLU A 129 -8.08 29.85 -0.24
C GLU A 129 -8.04 28.45 -0.88
N HIS A 130 -9.12 27.69 -0.76
CA HIS A 130 -9.25 26.35 -1.37
C HIS A 130 -10.62 26.18 -2.00
N GLY A 131 -10.66 25.50 -3.15
CA GLY A 131 -11.90 25.18 -3.83
C GLY A 131 -11.74 24.01 -4.79
N SER A 132 -12.84 23.35 -5.07
CA SER A 132 -12.93 22.27 -6.05
C SER A 132 -14.31 22.30 -6.71
N THR A 133 -14.35 22.21 -8.03
CA THR A 133 -15.63 22.15 -8.77
C THR A 133 -16.42 20.88 -8.46
N TYR A 134 -15.76 19.75 -8.27
CA TYR A 134 -16.41 18.45 -8.05
C TYR A 134 -16.25 17.94 -6.61
N GLY A 135 -15.36 18.52 -5.81
CA GLY A 135 -15.14 18.10 -4.43
C GLY A 135 -16.41 18.26 -3.57
N GLY A 136 -16.73 17.25 -2.76
CA GLY A 136 -17.90 17.25 -1.90
C GLY A 136 -19.25 17.14 -2.64
N ASN A 137 -19.26 16.70 -3.89
CA ASN A 137 -20.52 16.54 -4.62
C ASN A 137 -21.40 15.45 -3.97
N PRO A 138 -22.77 15.59 -4.06
CA PRO A 138 -23.67 14.70 -3.35
C PRO A 138 -23.56 13.23 -3.74
N LEU A 139 -23.29 12.94 -5.03
CA LEU A 139 -23.14 11.57 -5.51
C LEU A 139 -21.91 10.90 -4.91
N GLY A 140 -20.74 11.55 -5.00
CA GLY A 140 -19.50 11.04 -4.41
C GLY A 140 -19.62 10.85 -2.90
N SER A 141 -20.28 11.79 -2.20
CA SER A 141 -20.51 11.68 -0.76
C SER A 141 -21.42 10.50 -0.39
N ALA A 142 -22.51 10.28 -1.12
CA ALA A 142 -23.40 9.14 -0.91
C ALA A 142 -22.70 7.80 -1.16
N VAL A 143 -21.89 7.71 -2.20
CA VAL A 143 -21.06 6.52 -2.50
C VAL A 143 -20.07 6.26 -1.36
N ALA A 144 -19.35 7.29 -0.90
CA ALA A 144 -18.37 7.15 0.17
C ALA A 144 -19.02 6.69 1.49
N ILE A 145 -20.16 7.26 1.87
CA ILE A 145 -20.91 6.85 3.06
C ILE A 145 -21.31 5.37 2.95
N THR A 146 -21.86 4.96 1.80
CA THR A 146 -22.27 3.57 1.57
C THR A 146 -21.07 2.62 1.62
N ALA A 147 -19.93 3.01 1.05
CA ALA A 147 -18.69 2.22 1.09
C ALA A 147 -18.22 2.00 2.53
N LEU A 148 -18.16 3.07 3.34
CA LEU A 148 -17.76 2.98 4.76
C LEU A 148 -18.72 2.12 5.57
N ASP A 149 -20.01 2.31 5.40
CA ASP A 149 -21.06 1.52 6.02
C ASP A 149 -20.92 0.03 5.71
N THR A 150 -20.65 -0.30 4.45
CA THR A 150 -20.47 -1.68 4.00
C THR A 150 -19.23 -2.33 4.64
N ILE A 151 -18.11 -1.62 4.69
CA ILE A 151 -16.88 -2.10 5.35
C ILE A 151 -17.15 -2.47 6.80
N VAL A 152 -17.89 -1.61 7.52
CA VAL A 152 -18.23 -1.82 8.94
C VAL A 152 -19.25 -2.94 9.11
N LYS A 153 -20.37 -2.89 8.38
CA LYS A 153 -21.48 -3.86 8.53
C LYS A 153 -21.09 -5.29 8.16
N GLU A 154 -20.19 -5.45 7.18
CA GLU A 154 -19.72 -6.75 6.73
C GLU A 154 -18.42 -7.21 7.38
N ASN A 155 -17.94 -6.49 8.41
CA ASN A 155 -16.71 -6.79 9.15
C ASN A 155 -15.49 -7.01 8.23
N MET A 156 -15.37 -6.20 7.17
CA MET A 156 -14.37 -6.41 6.14
C MET A 156 -12.93 -6.27 6.64
N CYS A 157 -12.68 -5.47 7.67
CA CYS A 157 -11.35 -5.34 8.28
C CYS A 157 -10.89 -6.68 8.88
N GLU A 158 -11.69 -7.28 9.75
CA GLU A 158 -11.36 -8.56 10.38
C GLU A 158 -11.22 -9.67 9.35
N ARG A 159 -12.11 -9.68 8.35
CA ARG A 159 -12.05 -10.61 7.24
C ARG A 159 -10.74 -10.47 6.44
N ALA A 160 -10.34 -9.24 6.11
CA ALA A 160 -9.10 -8.98 5.38
C ALA A 160 -7.86 -9.40 6.18
N GLU A 161 -7.84 -9.19 7.50
CA GLU A 161 -6.77 -9.66 8.38
C GLU A 161 -6.63 -11.18 8.29
N LYS A 162 -7.73 -11.91 8.52
CA LYS A 162 -7.80 -13.35 8.55
C LYS A 162 -7.42 -14.02 7.22
N LEU A 163 -8.04 -13.56 6.13
CA LEU A 163 -7.75 -14.09 4.79
C LEU A 163 -6.34 -13.76 4.33
N GLY A 164 -5.86 -12.54 4.66
CA GLY A 164 -4.50 -12.13 4.30
C GLY A 164 -3.43 -12.93 5.03
N GLU A 165 -3.64 -13.25 6.31
CA GLU A 165 -2.72 -14.10 7.06
C GLU A 165 -2.71 -15.53 6.53
N SER A 166 -3.89 -16.10 6.27
CA SER A 166 -4.01 -17.43 5.65
C SER A 166 -3.30 -17.47 4.29
N MET A 167 -3.52 -16.47 3.43
CA MET A 167 -2.85 -16.35 2.15
C MET A 167 -1.32 -16.32 2.27
N ARG A 168 -0.79 -15.42 3.11
CA ARG A 168 0.66 -15.32 3.32
C ARG A 168 1.26 -16.60 3.89
N SER A 169 0.57 -17.23 4.83
CA SER A 169 1.00 -18.51 5.42
C SER A 169 1.08 -19.62 4.38
N SER A 170 0.07 -19.73 3.52
CA SER A 170 0.05 -20.73 2.44
C SER A 170 1.12 -20.46 1.38
N LEU A 171 1.28 -19.21 0.96
CA LEU A 171 2.30 -18.84 -0.02
C LEU A 171 3.72 -19.08 0.49
N LYS A 172 3.99 -18.85 1.78
CA LYS A 172 5.31 -19.12 2.41
C LYS A 172 5.65 -20.61 2.47
N GLN A 173 4.68 -21.51 2.33
CA GLN A 173 4.91 -22.95 2.30
C GLN A 173 5.33 -23.46 0.93
N ILE A 174 5.21 -22.64 -0.12
CA ILE A 174 5.62 -23.02 -1.49
C ILE A 174 7.14 -23.21 -1.53
N GLN A 175 7.57 -24.43 -1.83
CA GLN A 175 8.97 -24.82 -1.98
C GLN A 175 9.41 -24.62 -3.44
N ASN A 176 9.63 -23.36 -3.83
CA ASN A 176 10.08 -23.01 -5.17
C ASN A 176 11.20 -21.98 -5.09
N PRO A 177 12.39 -22.24 -5.69
CA PRO A 177 13.54 -21.35 -5.60
C PRO A 177 13.31 -19.96 -6.21
N LEU A 178 12.32 -19.81 -7.09
CA LEU A 178 11.96 -18.54 -7.69
C LEU A 178 11.17 -17.63 -6.72
N LEU A 179 10.53 -18.19 -5.68
CA LEU A 179 9.81 -17.41 -4.68
C LEU A 179 10.77 -16.97 -3.57
N LEU A 180 11.24 -15.72 -3.64
CA LEU A 180 12.19 -15.16 -2.69
C LEU A 180 11.56 -14.74 -1.38
N GLU A 181 10.41 -14.04 -1.45
CA GLU A 181 9.77 -13.44 -0.28
C GLU A 181 8.24 -13.35 -0.45
N VAL A 182 7.52 -13.47 0.65
CA VAL A 182 6.10 -13.17 0.76
C VAL A 182 5.91 -12.19 1.90
N ARG A 183 5.34 -11.01 1.63
CA ARG A 183 5.11 -9.95 2.62
C ARG A 183 3.78 -9.24 2.43
N GLY A 184 3.35 -8.47 3.44
CA GLY A 184 2.11 -7.68 3.41
C GLY A 184 1.39 -7.64 4.75
N LYS A 185 0.26 -6.92 4.77
CA LYS A 185 -0.72 -6.89 5.87
C LYS A 185 -2.13 -6.96 5.29
N GLY A 186 -3.03 -7.70 5.96
CA GLY A 186 -4.39 -7.91 5.45
C GLY A 186 -4.37 -8.44 4.01
N LEU A 187 -5.19 -7.85 3.15
CA LEU A 187 -5.26 -8.16 1.73
C LEU A 187 -4.42 -7.20 0.85
N LEU A 188 -3.35 -6.65 1.38
CA LEU A 188 -2.31 -5.94 0.65
C LEU A 188 -1.01 -6.72 0.76
N ASN A 189 -0.72 -7.57 -0.23
CA ASN A 189 0.39 -8.51 -0.19
C ASN A 189 1.26 -8.40 -1.45
N ALA A 190 2.46 -8.93 -1.36
CA ALA A 190 3.36 -9.11 -2.49
C ALA A 190 4.10 -10.43 -2.39
N ILE A 191 4.44 -10.97 -3.56
CA ILE A 191 5.46 -12.00 -3.74
C ILE A 191 6.64 -11.37 -4.49
N VAL A 192 7.84 -11.71 -4.08
CA VAL A 192 9.08 -11.28 -4.72
C VAL A 192 9.70 -12.46 -5.43
N ILE A 193 10.06 -12.29 -6.69
CA ILE A 193 10.62 -13.34 -7.55
C ILE A 193 12.13 -13.17 -7.65
N ASP A 194 12.86 -14.22 -7.37
CA ASP A 194 14.32 -14.28 -7.64
C ASP A 194 14.54 -14.75 -9.09
N GLU A 195 14.55 -13.82 -10.01
CA GLU A 195 14.73 -14.07 -11.44
C GLU A 195 16.10 -14.72 -11.73
N THR A 196 17.09 -14.55 -10.84
CA THR A 196 18.43 -15.16 -10.99
C THR A 196 18.41 -16.67 -10.81
N LYS A 197 17.36 -17.22 -10.20
CA LYS A 197 17.15 -18.66 -10.02
C LYS A 197 16.46 -19.33 -11.20
N SER A 198 15.92 -18.54 -12.13
CA SER A 198 15.32 -19.11 -13.34
C SER A 198 16.39 -19.70 -14.25
N THR A 199 16.20 -20.96 -14.65
CA THR A 199 17.07 -21.65 -15.59
C THR A 199 16.83 -21.25 -17.05
N LYS A 200 15.67 -20.62 -17.31
CA LYS A 200 15.26 -20.12 -18.64
C LYS A 200 15.26 -18.59 -18.74
N GLY A 201 15.79 -17.87 -17.71
CA GLY A 201 15.81 -16.40 -17.68
C GLY A 201 14.42 -15.78 -17.57
N ARG A 202 13.49 -16.46 -16.88
CA ARG A 202 12.12 -16.00 -16.70
C ARG A 202 12.07 -14.85 -15.69
N SER A 203 11.17 -13.90 -15.97
CA SER A 203 10.93 -12.71 -15.17
C SER A 203 9.62 -12.80 -14.38
N ALA A 204 9.41 -11.87 -13.45
CA ALA A 204 8.12 -11.68 -12.79
C ALA A 204 7.00 -11.33 -13.79
N TRP A 205 7.34 -10.68 -14.90
CA TRP A 205 6.37 -10.44 -15.99
C TRP A 205 5.92 -11.74 -16.66
N ASP A 206 6.86 -12.64 -16.97
CA ASP A 206 6.56 -13.96 -17.52
C ASP A 206 5.62 -14.75 -16.59
N LEU A 207 5.87 -14.69 -15.29
CA LEU A 207 4.98 -15.28 -14.28
C LEU A 207 3.57 -14.66 -14.34
N CYS A 208 3.46 -13.34 -14.47
CA CYS A 208 2.16 -12.68 -14.59
C CYS A 208 1.40 -13.09 -15.85
N LEU A 209 2.08 -13.31 -16.96
CA LEU A 209 1.47 -13.83 -18.19
C LEU A 209 0.96 -15.26 -18.01
N LEU A 210 1.74 -16.11 -17.34
CA LEU A 210 1.34 -17.47 -17.02
C LEU A 210 0.19 -17.54 -16.02
N LEU A 211 0.18 -16.67 -15.03
CA LEU A 211 -0.96 -16.49 -14.11
C LEU A 211 -2.23 -16.09 -14.87
N LYS A 212 -2.12 -15.14 -15.80
CA LYS A 212 -3.23 -14.72 -16.65
C LYS A 212 -3.80 -15.89 -17.47
N ASP A 213 -2.94 -16.69 -18.08
CA ASP A 213 -3.35 -17.88 -18.84
C ASP A 213 -4.11 -18.88 -17.98
N LYS A 214 -3.71 -19.03 -16.71
CA LYS A 214 -4.39 -19.88 -15.72
C LYS A 214 -5.62 -19.21 -15.07
N GLY A 215 -5.96 -17.96 -15.43
CA GLY A 215 -7.17 -17.25 -15.00
C GLY A 215 -6.99 -16.36 -13.78
N LEU A 216 -5.76 -15.98 -13.40
CA LEU A 216 -5.46 -15.02 -12.35
C LEU A 216 -4.76 -13.78 -12.92
N LEU A 217 -5.40 -12.62 -12.80
CA LEU A 217 -4.80 -11.36 -13.25
C LEU A 217 -3.93 -10.75 -12.14
N ALA A 218 -2.66 -10.60 -12.45
CA ALA A 218 -1.69 -9.91 -11.60
C ALA A 218 -0.74 -9.06 -12.47
N LYS A 219 -0.02 -8.14 -11.85
CA LYS A 219 1.02 -7.39 -12.54
C LYS A 219 2.20 -7.13 -11.62
N PRO A 220 3.41 -7.03 -12.14
CA PRO A 220 4.54 -6.51 -11.38
C PRO A 220 4.26 -5.07 -10.96
N THR A 221 4.61 -4.71 -9.74
CA THR A 221 4.51 -3.33 -9.26
C THR A 221 5.86 -2.63 -9.28
N HIS A 222 6.94 -3.36 -9.07
CA HIS A 222 8.31 -2.86 -9.14
C HIS A 222 9.25 -4.01 -9.51
N GLN A 223 9.84 -3.95 -10.71
CA GLN A 223 10.73 -4.99 -11.23
C GLN A 223 10.19 -6.41 -11.00
N ASN A 224 10.78 -7.13 -10.04
CA ASN A 224 10.50 -8.53 -9.71
C ASN A 224 9.45 -8.73 -8.59
N ILE A 225 8.67 -7.71 -8.25
CA ILE A 225 7.67 -7.75 -7.19
C ILE A 225 6.27 -7.79 -7.79
N ILE A 226 5.48 -8.81 -7.45
CA ILE A 226 4.10 -8.95 -7.90
C ILE A 226 3.17 -8.64 -6.73
N ARG A 227 2.34 -7.60 -6.89
CA ARG A 227 1.33 -7.21 -5.90
C ARG A 227 0.12 -8.12 -5.99
N LEU A 228 -0.31 -8.62 -4.84
CA LEU A 228 -1.50 -9.43 -4.65
C LEU A 228 -2.48 -8.68 -3.74
N ALA A 229 -3.48 -8.04 -4.34
CA ALA A 229 -4.46 -7.22 -3.64
C ALA A 229 -5.88 -7.56 -4.13
N PRO A 230 -6.41 -8.74 -3.78
CA PRO A 230 -7.74 -9.16 -4.19
C PRO A 230 -8.82 -8.25 -3.60
N PRO A 231 -10.06 -8.28 -4.14
CA PRO A 231 -11.18 -7.56 -3.55
C PRO A 231 -11.39 -7.93 -2.08
N LEU A 232 -11.83 -6.99 -1.23
CA LEU A 232 -12.14 -7.28 0.17
C LEU A 232 -13.26 -8.33 0.33
N VAL A 233 -14.10 -8.47 -0.68
CA VAL A 233 -15.21 -9.43 -0.74
C VAL A 233 -14.82 -10.80 -1.28
N ILE A 234 -13.55 -11.06 -1.60
CA ILE A 234 -13.09 -12.36 -2.11
C ILE A 234 -13.52 -13.48 -1.17
N SER A 235 -14.03 -14.58 -1.70
CA SER A 235 -14.38 -15.75 -0.89
C SER A 235 -13.15 -16.56 -0.49
N GLU A 236 -13.29 -17.43 0.52
CA GLU A 236 -12.23 -18.35 0.90
C GLU A 236 -11.88 -19.31 -0.25
N GLU A 237 -12.89 -19.81 -0.97
CA GLU A 237 -12.72 -20.69 -2.14
C GLU A 237 -11.97 -20.00 -3.28
N GLU A 238 -12.30 -18.73 -3.57
CA GLU A 238 -11.58 -17.94 -4.57
C GLU A 238 -10.15 -17.68 -4.16
N MET A 239 -9.90 -17.43 -2.87
CA MET A 239 -8.56 -17.26 -2.32
C MET A 239 -7.73 -18.54 -2.46
N GLU A 240 -8.28 -19.68 -2.07
CA GLU A 240 -7.62 -20.99 -2.19
C GLU A 240 -7.32 -21.31 -3.66
N ARG A 241 -8.27 -21.05 -4.56
CA ARG A 241 -8.06 -21.19 -6.01
C ARG A 241 -6.92 -20.29 -6.50
N GLY A 242 -6.89 -19.04 -6.05
CA GLY A 242 -5.81 -18.10 -6.40
C GLY A 242 -4.44 -18.60 -5.95
N ILE A 243 -4.32 -19.07 -4.70
CA ILE A 243 -3.09 -19.64 -4.16
C ILE A 243 -2.64 -20.86 -4.96
N LYS A 244 -3.57 -21.74 -5.32
CA LYS A 244 -3.30 -22.91 -6.17
C LYS A 244 -2.75 -22.51 -7.53
N ILE A 245 -3.38 -21.52 -8.19
CA ILE A 245 -2.91 -21.00 -9.48
C ILE A 245 -1.50 -20.41 -9.36
N ILE A 246 -1.20 -19.66 -8.29
CA ILE A 246 0.13 -19.10 -8.06
C ILE A 246 1.17 -20.22 -7.89
N THR A 247 0.84 -21.26 -7.12
CA THR A 247 1.72 -22.40 -6.91
C THR A 247 2.02 -23.12 -8.22
N GLU A 248 0.97 -23.46 -8.99
CA GLU A 248 1.12 -24.13 -10.28
C GLU A 248 1.91 -23.28 -11.29
N ALA A 249 1.66 -21.98 -11.34
CA ALA A 249 2.38 -21.09 -12.23
C ALA A 249 3.88 -20.96 -11.89
N LEU A 250 4.22 -20.90 -10.61
CA LEU A 250 5.61 -20.93 -10.17
C LEU A 250 6.30 -22.25 -10.54
N ASP A 251 5.63 -23.38 -10.36
CA ASP A 251 6.18 -24.69 -10.69
C ASP A 251 6.34 -24.90 -12.19
N ASP A 252 5.50 -24.27 -12.99
CA ASP A 252 5.53 -24.40 -14.45
C ASP A 252 6.49 -23.39 -15.12
N LEU A 253 6.82 -22.29 -14.46
CA LEU A 253 7.50 -21.13 -15.05
C LEU A 253 8.78 -21.50 -15.81
N ASP A 254 9.61 -22.37 -15.24
CA ASP A 254 10.85 -22.86 -15.87
C ASP A 254 10.65 -24.15 -16.69
N LYS A 255 9.45 -24.78 -16.64
CA LYS A 255 9.18 -26.00 -17.40
C LYS A 255 8.65 -25.71 -18.79
N VAL A 256 7.80 -24.68 -18.93
CA VAL A 256 7.20 -24.34 -20.21
C VAL A 256 8.23 -23.77 -21.19
N ASP A 257 8.15 -24.16 -22.47
CA ASP A 257 9.07 -23.65 -23.48
C ASP A 257 8.69 -22.24 -23.94
N THR A 258 7.42 -21.95 -24.00
CA THR A 258 6.88 -20.63 -24.39
C THR A 258 5.93 -20.10 -23.34
N ILE A 259 5.97 -18.79 -23.13
CA ILE A 259 5.04 -18.08 -22.24
C ILE A 259 3.88 -17.56 -23.09
N PRO A 260 2.62 -17.91 -22.79
CA PRO A 260 1.46 -17.41 -23.53
C PRO A 260 1.41 -15.86 -23.48
N GLY A 261 1.35 -15.24 -24.67
CA GLY A 261 1.27 -13.77 -24.79
C GLY A 261 2.59 -13.00 -24.63
N ALA A 262 3.74 -13.69 -24.53
CA ALA A 262 5.05 -13.02 -24.48
C ALA A 262 5.47 -12.41 -25.83
N GLU A 263 4.87 -12.81 -26.95
CA GLU A 263 5.22 -12.33 -28.30
C GLU A 263 4.66 -10.94 -28.65
N ALA A 264 3.95 -10.29 -27.72
CA ALA A 264 3.23 -9.04 -27.95
C ALA A 264 3.96 -7.77 -27.45
N HIS A 265 5.27 -7.84 -27.19
CA HIS A 265 6.06 -6.68 -26.72
C HIS A 265 7.36 -6.49 -27.51
#